data_a1a9fa8dedb44c6696b623073f6932d6
#
_entry.id   a1a9fa8dedb44c6696b623073f6932d6
#
_cell.length_a   1.000
_cell.length_b   1.000
_cell.length_c   1.000
_cell.angle_alpha   90.00
_cell.angle_beta   90.00
_cell.angle_gamma   90.00
#
_symmetry.space_group_name_H-M   'P 1'
#
loop_
_entity.id
_entity.type
_entity.pdbx_description
1 polymer ?
#
loop_
_entity_poly.entity_id
_entity_poly.type
_entity_poly.pdbx_seq_one_letter_code
_entity_poly.pdbx_strand_id
1 'polypeptide(L)'
;VRRMDIKDHNKGREKTVMRKRLRIAVFTVVLLGIVLMGFRYFDFVSKIVYEESVSHLTEVFHQSDNMLRELTNKNLTYLHMWGENLQNTYSEDEIRDHIKKAQEDAGFLDFFFLSADGNYKMVTGETGYLGLQENIEEDIRQGNDVIANAAVPGRPQMLVFATPKAHGTYQGFEYDAIAIAYENSDIVDVLNISAFNGNAQSFVVHPDGRVVVDHSSESWGNVYNFFGILREHSSMSEKEILELSDKFSSGHADAMLLNLDGRNYYLVYEKSDIQDWIFLGLVQAEIVNASMNSLQRSTMLLVSVVV
;
A
#
# COMPACT_ATOMS: atom_id res chain seq x y z
N VAL A 1 -77.11 37.89 31.52
CA VAL A 1 -75.76 38.20 31.98
C VAL A 1 -74.89 36.91 32.01
N ARG A 2 -75.40 35.72 32.39
CA ARG A 2 -74.58 34.47 32.56
C ARG A 2 -74.10 33.77 31.26
N ARG A 3 -74.60 34.13 30.06
CA ARG A 3 -74.21 33.53 28.79
C ARG A 3 -73.01 34.24 28.09
N MET A 4 -72.68 35.46 28.50
CA MET A 4 -71.56 36.21 27.92
C MET A 4 -70.23 35.81 28.54
N ASP A 5 -70.16 35.50 29.82
CA ASP A 5 -68.95 35.12 30.54
C ASP A 5 -68.35 33.77 30.06
N ILE A 6 -69.20 32.81 29.65
CA ILE A 6 -68.75 31.47 29.21
C ILE A 6 -68.07 31.54 27.83
N LYS A 7 -68.48 32.45 26.93
CA LYS A 7 -67.93 32.65 25.60
C LYS A 7 -66.52 33.28 25.63
N ASP A 8 -66.28 34.20 26.53
CA ASP A 8 -64.95 34.86 26.67
C ASP A 8 -63.96 33.96 27.36
N HIS A 9 -64.36 33.12 28.31
CA HIS A 9 -63.48 32.13 28.95
C HIS A 9 -63.01 31.03 27.98
N ASN A 10 -63.88 30.60 27.04
CA ASN A 10 -63.53 29.61 26.02
C ASN A 10 -62.58 30.22 24.95
N LYS A 11 -62.76 31.47 24.53
CA LYS A 11 -61.89 32.19 23.62
C LYS A 11 -60.47 32.40 24.16
N GLY A 12 -60.34 32.63 25.46
CA GLY A 12 -59.07 32.76 26.17
C GLY A 12 -58.31 31.42 26.21
N ARG A 13 -59.03 30.32 26.44
CA ARG A 13 -58.51 28.99 26.53
C ARG A 13 -58.03 28.46 25.14
N GLU A 14 -58.79 28.73 24.06
CA GLU A 14 -58.41 28.42 22.68
C GLU A 14 -57.13 29.16 22.23
N LYS A 15 -57.06 30.48 22.54
CA LYS A 15 -55.83 31.25 22.24
C LYS A 15 -54.59 30.74 22.97
N THR A 16 -54.73 30.27 24.18
CA THR A 16 -53.64 29.72 25.00
C THR A 16 -53.19 28.36 24.47
N VAL A 17 -54.13 27.49 24.07
CA VAL A 17 -53.86 26.19 23.45
C VAL A 17 -53.19 26.36 22.07
N MET A 18 -53.68 27.32 21.26
CA MET A 18 -53.12 27.63 19.96
C MET A 18 -51.67 28.18 20.07
N ARG A 19 -51.38 29.04 21.04
CA ARG A 19 -50.01 29.53 21.32
C ARG A 19 -49.07 28.42 21.78
N LYS A 20 -49.56 27.46 22.60
CA LYS A 20 -48.76 26.29 23.00
C LYS A 20 -48.44 25.38 21.77
N ARG A 21 -49.43 25.10 20.92
CA ARG A 21 -49.24 24.32 19.70
C ARG A 21 -48.26 25.00 18.73
N LEU A 22 -48.35 26.32 18.57
CA LEU A 22 -47.41 27.09 17.74
C LEU A 22 -45.98 27.04 18.28
N ARG A 23 -45.79 27.16 19.61
CA ARG A 23 -44.45 27.03 20.24
C ARG A 23 -43.88 25.66 20.06
N ILE A 24 -44.66 24.59 20.22
CA ILE A 24 -44.23 23.22 19.99
C ILE A 24 -43.85 23.00 18.51
N ALA A 25 -44.67 23.51 17.58
CA ALA A 25 -44.36 23.41 16.14
C ALA A 25 -43.07 24.14 15.77
N VAL A 26 -42.85 25.35 16.28
CA VAL A 26 -41.60 26.10 16.07
C VAL A 26 -40.40 25.36 16.67
N PHE A 27 -40.52 24.84 17.87
CA PHE A 27 -39.47 24.05 18.53
C PHE A 27 -39.15 22.80 17.73
N THR A 28 -40.15 22.06 17.23
CA THR A 28 -39.96 20.88 16.40
C THR A 28 -39.26 21.20 15.10
N VAL A 29 -39.59 22.30 14.42
CA VAL A 29 -38.93 22.74 13.18
C VAL A 29 -37.48 23.12 13.43
N VAL A 30 -37.19 23.84 14.53
CA VAL A 30 -35.80 24.18 14.92
C VAL A 30 -34.99 22.93 15.22
N LEU A 31 -35.56 21.99 15.99
CA LEU A 31 -34.91 20.73 16.32
C LEU A 31 -34.59 19.91 15.05
N LEU A 32 -35.57 19.83 14.13
CA LEU A 32 -35.38 19.14 12.84
C LEU A 32 -34.27 19.82 12.00
N GLY A 33 -34.23 21.15 12.03
CA GLY A 33 -33.16 21.92 11.36
C GLY A 33 -31.77 21.62 11.93
N ILE A 34 -31.65 21.54 13.26
CA ILE A 34 -30.39 21.20 13.93
C ILE A 34 -29.95 19.77 13.55
N VAL A 35 -30.87 18.82 13.56
CA VAL A 35 -30.58 17.42 13.17
C VAL A 35 -30.12 17.34 11.71
N LEU A 36 -30.79 18.02 10.78
CA LEU A 36 -30.40 18.06 9.38
C LEU A 36 -29.03 18.72 9.15
N MET A 37 -28.75 19.83 9.88
CA MET A 37 -27.43 20.45 9.87
C MET A 37 -26.35 19.49 10.40
N GLY A 38 -26.65 18.74 11.46
CA GLY A 38 -25.76 17.73 12.02
C GLY A 38 -25.40 16.65 11.00
N PHE A 39 -26.38 16.12 10.28
CA PHE A 39 -26.12 15.13 9.21
C PHE A 39 -25.26 15.71 8.09
N ARG A 40 -25.56 16.93 7.62
CA ARG A 40 -24.75 17.60 6.57
C ARG A 40 -23.32 17.88 7.02
N TYR A 41 -23.15 18.30 8.26
CA TYR A 41 -21.84 18.52 8.85
C TYR A 41 -21.06 17.20 8.94
N PHE A 42 -21.74 16.13 9.31
CA PHE A 42 -21.13 14.79 9.38
C PHE A 42 -20.61 14.31 8.02
N ASP A 43 -21.45 14.39 6.99
CA ASP A 43 -21.05 14.03 5.62
C ASP A 43 -19.85 14.87 5.14
N PHE A 44 -19.86 16.16 5.44
CA PHE A 44 -18.78 17.08 5.08
C PHE A 44 -17.44 16.71 5.76
N VAL A 45 -17.49 16.46 7.08
CA VAL A 45 -16.28 16.07 7.82
C VAL A 45 -15.77 14.71 7.39
N SER A 46 -16.66 13.74 7.16
CA SER A 46 -16.29 12.41 6.65
C SER A 46 -15.53 12.51 5.33
N LYS A 47 -16.01 13.38 4.44
CA LYS A 47 -15.34 13.59 3.14
C LYS A 47 -13.95 14.20 3.30
N ILE A 48 -13.80 15.22 4.17
CA ILE A 48 -12.48 15.83 4.42
C ILE A 48 -11.50 14.82 5.00
N VAL A 49 -11.92 14.04 6.01
CA VAL A 49 -11.04 13.03 6.62
C VAL A 49 -10.64 11.94 5.61
N TYR A 50 -11.56 11.54 4.75
CA TYR A 50 -11.25 10.63 3.66
C TYR A 50 -10.20 11.21 2.70
N GLU A 51 -10.43 12.44 2.21
CA GLU A 51 -9.50 13.12 1.28
C GLU A 51 -8.11 13.32 1.92
N GLU A 52 -8.05 13.69 3.20
CA GLU A 52 -6.80 13.85 3.93
C GLU A 52 -6.08 12.52 4.13
N SER A 53 -6.81 11.44 4.43
CA SER A 53 -6.23 10.11 4.59
C SER A 53 -5.69 9.54 3.28
N VAL A 54 -6.40 9.74 2.18
CA VAL A 54 -5.92 9.38 0.84
C VAL A 54 -4.67 10.18 0.50
N SER A 55 -4.69 11.49 0.72
CA SER A 55 -3.52 12.36 0.48
C SER A 55 -2.31 11.94 1.30
N HIS A 56 -2.50 11.57 2.57
CA HIS A 56 -1.42 11.08 3.43
C HIS A 56 -0.84 9.75 2.93
N LEU A 57 -1.67 8.80 2.50
CA LEU A 57 -1.19 7.54 1.91
C LEU A 57 -0.43 7.78 0.61
N THR A 58 -0.95 8.64 -0.26
CA THR A 58 -0.29 9.02 -1.51
C THR A 58 1.09 9.64 -1.24
N GLU A 59 1.20 10.54 -0.25
CA GLU A 59 2.48 11.12 0.15
C GLU A 59 3.48 10.05 0.64
N VAL A 60 3.02 9.10 1.45
CA VAL A 60 3.85 7.97 1.90
C VAL A 60 4.32 7.14 0.71
N PHE A 61 3.46 6.88 -0.27
CA PHE A 61 3.84 6.14 -1.47
C PHE A 61 4.86 6.88 -2.33
N HIS A 62 4.70 8.18 -2.52
CA HIS A 62 5.72 9.00 -3.19
C HIS A 62 7.08 8.94 -2.50
N GLN A 63 7.09 8.98 -1.17
CA GLN A 63 8.35 8.84 -0.41
C GLN A 63 8.94 7.45 -0.59
N SER A 64 8.12 6.40 -0.54
CA SER A 64 8.54 5.02 -0.74
C SER A 64 9.05 4.77 -2.16
N ASP A 65 8.41 5.34 -3.19
CA ASP A 65 8.86 5.26 -4.58
C ASP A 65 10.23 5.91 -4.76
N ASN A 66 10.44 7.10 -4.18
CA ASN A 66 11.75 7.75 -4.21
C ASN A 66 12.84 6.92 -3.52
N MET A 67 12.52 6.30 -2.37
CA MET A 67 13.46 5.40 -1.67
C MET A 67 13.77 4.15 -2.49
N LEU A 68 12.75 3.55 -3.12
CA LEU A 68 12.94 2.40 -3.99
C LEU A 68 13.82 2.76 -5.20
N ARG A 69 13.59 3.92 -5.80
CA ARG A 69 14.39 4.45 -6.91
C ARG A 69 15.85 4.67 -6.50
N GLU A 70 16.08 5.26 -5.33
CA GLU A 70 17.42 5.47 -4.79
C GLU A 70 18.12 4.13 -4.53
N LEU A 71 17.44 3.18 -3.89
CA LEU A 71 17.93 1.83 -3.65
C LEU A 71 18.28 1.11 -4.96
N THR A 72 17.41 1.18 -5.95
CA THR A 72 17.61 0.61 -7.28
C THR A 72 18.83 1.19 -7.96
N ASN A 73 18.91 2.51 -8.04
CA ASN A 73 20.03 3.20 -8.69
C ASN A 73 21.37 2.90 -8.00
N LYS A 74 21.37 2.88 -6.67
CA LYS A 74 22.54 2.52 -5.87
C LYS A 74 23.01 1.11 -6.21
N ASN A 75 22.12 0.14 -6.15
CA ASN A 75 22.46 -1.27 -6.36
C ASN A 75 22.92 -1.56 -7.78
N LEU A 76 22.22 -1.05 -8.80
CA LEU A 76 22.63 -1.21 -10.19
C LEU A 76 23.94 -0.50 -10.46
N THR A 77 24.20 0.67 -9.88
CA THR A 77 25.50 1.35 -10.00
C THR A 77 26.62 0.49 -9.42
N TYR A 78 26.42 -0.12 -8.25
CA TYR A 78 27.39 -1.04 -7.66
C TYR A 78 27.65 -2.25 -8.56
N LEU A 79 26.59 -2.88 -9.06
CA LEU A 79 26.69 -4.03 -9.94
C LEU A 79 27.42 -3.68 -11.25
N HIS A 80 27.16 -2.52 -11.84
CA HIS A 80 27.87 -2.04 -13.04
C HIS A 80 29.37 -1.87 -12.78
N MET A 81 29.72 -1.20 -11.66
CA MET A 81 31.12 -1.01 -11.28
C MET A 81 31.84 -2.35 -11.06
N TRP A 82 31.14 -3.32 -10.45
CA TRP A 82 31.70 -4.64 -10.24
C TRP A 82 31.82 -5.44 -11.53
N GLY A 83 30.80 -5.39 -12.37
CA GLY A 83 30.80 -6.05 -13.65
C GLY A 83 32.01 -5.69 -14.52
N GLU A 84 32.36 -4.41 -14.57
CA GLU A 84 33.53 -3.91 -15.30
C GLU A 84 34.87 -4.41 -14.70
N ASN A 85 34.94 -4.55 -13.38
CA ASN A 85 36.15 -4.96 -12.67
C ASN A 85 36.34 -6.48 -12.59
N LEU A 86 35.24 -7.24 -12.40
CA LEU A 86 35.29 -8.69 -12.28
C LEU A 86 35.86 -9.38 -13.53
N GLN A 87 35.61 -8.83 -14.71
CA GLN A 87 36.08 -9.41 -15.98
C GLN A 87 37.58 -9.29 -16.22
N ASN A 88 38.26 -8.30 -15.62
CA ASN A 88 39.59 -7.89 -16.07
C ASN A 88 40.70 -7.93 -15.01
N THR A 89 40.42 -8.15 -13.72
CA THR A 89 41.40 -7.73 -12.71
C THR A 89 41.59 -8.70 -11.53
N TYR A 90 40.64 -9.56 -11.17
CA TYR A 90 40.65 -10.26 -9.89
C TYR A 90 40.77 -11.76 -10.01
N SER A 91 41.61 -12.38 -9.14
CA SER A 91 41.56 -13.81 -8.86
C SER A 91 40.27 -14.20 -8.10
N GLU A 92 39.92 -15.48 -8.11
CA GLU A 92 38.69 -15.95 -7.42
C GLU A 92 38.68 -15.63 -5.91
N ASP A 93 39.85 -15.64 -5.27
CA ASP A 93 39.96 -15.28 -3.83
C ASP A 93 39.75 -13.78 -3.61
N GLU A 94 40.28 -12.93 -4.48
CA GLU A 94 40.05 -11.49 -4.44
C GLU A 94 38.58 -11.15 -4.70
N ILE A 95 37.93 -11.83 -5.64
CA ILE A 95 36.48 -11.69 -5.89
C ILE A 95 35.69 -11.99 -4.61
N ARG A 96 36.01 -13.10 -3.95
CA ARG A 96 35.34 -13.50 -2.70
C ARG A 96 35.47 -12.44 -1.59
N ASP A 97 36.71 -11.95 -1.38
CA ASP A 97 36.97 -10.95 -0.33
C ASP A 97 36.29 -9.61 -0.61
N HIS A 98 36.28 -9.17 -1.90
CA HIS A 98 35.59 -7.95 -2.30
C HIS A 98 34.08 -8.06 -2.11
N ILE A 99 33.47 -9.18 -2.52
CA ILE A 99 32.03 -9.39 -2.36
C ILE A 99 31.66 -9.45 -0.89
N LYS A 100 32.44 -10.15 -0.05
CA LYS A 100 32.20 -10.20 1.39
C LYS A 100 32.23 -8.82 2.03
N LYS A 101 33.24 -8.01 1.69
CA LYS A 101 33.32 -6.63 2.22
C LYS A 101 32.15 -5.78 1.75
N ALA A 102 31.77 -5.92 0.50
CA ALA A 102 30.65 -5.16 -0.03
C ALA A 102 29.30 -5.61 0.55
N GLN A 103 29.13 -6.89 0.89
CA GLN A 103 27.97 -7.39 1.63
C GLN A 103 27.89 -6.76 3.03
N GLU A 104 29.04 -6.66 3.74
CA GLU A 104 29.10 -5.99 5.03
C GLU A 104 28.78 -4.49 4.92
N ASP A 105 29.24 -3.80 3.87
CA ASP A 105 29.07 -2.35 3.66
C ASP A 105 27.67 -1.96 3.12
N ALA A 106 27.11 -2.79 2.24
CA ALA A 106 25.85 -2.51 1.54
C ALA A 106 24.63 -3.22 2.13
N GLY A 107 24.84 -4.25 2.96
CA GLY A 107 23.79 -4.96 3.68
C GLY A 107 22.93 -5.89 2.83
N PHE A 108 23.36 -6.27 1.61
CA PHE A 108 22.63 -7.27 0.82
C PHE A 108 22.80 -8.69 1.39
N LEU A 109 21.78 -9.51 1.22
CA LEU A 109 21.75 -10.87 1.74
C LEU A 109 22.75 -11.79 0.99
N ASP A 110 22.65 -11.84 -0.33
CA ASP A 110 23.38 -12.76 -1.17
C ASP A 110 23.89 -12.08 -2.46
N PHE A 111 24.98 -12.66 -3.02
CA PHE A 111 25.51 -12.32 -4.33
C PHE A 111 25.51 -13.55 -5.22
N PHE A 112 25.02 -13.40 -6.45
CA PHE A 112 24.88 -14.47 -7.41
C PHE A 112 25.63 -14.18 -8.72
N PHE A 113 26.31 -15.18 -9.23
CA PHE A 113 26.60 -15.30 -10.64
C PHE A 113 25.43 -16.01 -11.29
N LEU A 114 24.71 -15.34 -12.17
CA LEU A 114 23.42 -15.76 -12.70
C LEU A 114 23.51 -16.06 -14.19
N SER A 115 23.06 -17.24 -14.61
CA SER A 115 22.85 -17.53 -16.03
C SER A 115 21.47 -17.04 -16.48
N ALA A 116 21.31 -16.79 -17.79
CA ALA A 116 20.05 -16.26 -18.32
C ALA A 116 18.85 -17.18 -18.08
N ASP A 117 19.05 -18.48 -17.90
CA ASP A 117 18.03 -19.46 -17.60
C ASP A 117 17.62 -19.52 -16.09
N GLY A 118 18.19 -18.63 -15.25
CA GLY A 118 17.89 -18.54 -13.82
C GLY A 118 18.71 -19.47 -12.92
N ASN A 119 19.64 -20.25 -13.45
CA ASN A 119 20.60 -20.97 -12.62
C ASN A 119 21.60 -19.99 -12.01
N TYR A 120 22.04 -20.26 -10.78
CA TYR A 120 23.02 -19.41 -10.11
C TYR A 120 24.16 -20.18 -9.48
N LYS A 121 25.27 -19.48 -9.25
CA LYS A 121 26.37 -19.88 -8.38
C LYS A 121 26.72 -18.72 -7.45
N MET A 122 26.88 -19.03 -6.16
CA MET A 122 27.31 -18.07 -5.14
C MET A 122 28.85 -18.11 -5.00
N VAL A 123 29.41 -17.06 -4.39
CA VAL A 123 30.83 -17.01 -4.03
C VAL A 123 31.25 -18.13 -3.06
N THR A 124 30.32 -18.65 -2.27
CA THR A 124 30.49 -19.79 -1.38
C THR A 124 30.62 -21.11 -2.12
N GLY A 125 30.33 -21.15 -3.41
CA GLY A 125 30.27 -22.35 -4.25
C GLY A 125 28.90 -23.02 -4.30
N GLU A 126 27.91 -22.53 -3.52
CA GLU A 126 26.55 -23.02 -3.59
C GLU A 126 25.94 -22.71 -4.97
N THR A 127 25.19 -23.67 -5.51
CA THR A 127 24.49 -23.55 -6.79
C THR A 127 23.01 -23.86 -6.61
N GLY A 128 22.19 -23.28 -7.42
CA GLY A 128 20.76 -23.52 -7.40
C GLY A 128 20.04 -22.84 -8.56
N TYR A 129 18.74 -22.70 -8.39
CA TYR A 129 17.85 -22.03 -9.32
C TYR A 129 17.08 -20.92 -8.60
N LEU A 130 17.15 -19.70 -9.13
CA LEU A 130 16.33 -18.58 -8.69
C LEU A 130 14.96 -18.72 -9.36
N GLY A 131 13.94 -19.04 -8.56
CA GLY A 131 12.55 -19.02 -9.02
C GLY A 131 12.09 -17.59 -9.21
N LEU A 132 12.54 -16.96 -10.29
CA LEU A 132 12.18 -15.59 -10.63
C LEU A 132 10.74 -15.56 -11.13
N GLN A 133 9.95 -14.64 -10.63
CA GLN A 133 8.52 -14.56 -10.99
C GLN A 133 8.31 -13.92 -12.37
N GLU A 134 9.35 -13.35 -12.95
CA GLU A 134 9.33 -12.64 -14.22
C GLU A 134 10.16 -13.38 -15.27
N ASN A 135 9.85 -13.15 -16.53
CA ASN A 135 10.65 -13.68 -17.65
C ASN A 135 11.88 -12.81 -17.86
N ILE A 136 12.83 -12.87 -16.92
CA ILE A 136 14.06 -12.09 -16.95
C ILE A 136 15.08 -12.58 -17.98
N GLU A 137 14.88 -13.78 -18.54
CA GLU A 137 15.78 -14.35 -19.53
C GLU A 137 15.94 -13.44 -20.74
N GLU A 138 14.81 -12.88 -21.21
CA GLU A 138 14.80 -11.96 -22.35
C GLU A 138 15.52 -10.66 -22.02
N ASP A 139 15.28 -10.07 -20.83
CA ASP A 139 15.92 -8.84 -20.40
C ASP A 139 17.45 -9.01 -20.27
N ILE A 140 17.90 -10.08 -19.64
CA ILE A 140 19.32 -10.41 -19.54
C ILE A 140 19.95 -10.56 -20.93
N ARG A 141 19.29 -11.26 -21.85
CA ARG A 141 19.79 -11.46 -23.22
C ARG A 141 19.82 -10.16 -24.03
N GLN A 142 18.89 -9.25 -23.75
CA GLN A 142 18.87 -7.91 -24.38
C GLN A 142 19.87 -6.92 -23.77
N GLY A 143 20.52 -7.29 -22.67
CA GLY A 143 21.47 -6.44 -21.96
C GLY A 143 20.82 -5.43 -21.02
N ASN A 144 19.56 -5.66 -20.61
CA ASN A 144 18.82 -4.81 -19.69
C ASN A 144 19.11 -5.21 -18.25
N ASP A 145 19.18 -4.19 -17.37
CA ASP A 145 19.18 -4.42 -15.92
C ASP A 145 17.83 -4.98 -15.49
N VAL A 146 17.85 -5.85 -14.48
CA VAL A 146 16.67 -6.56 -14.00
C VAL A 146 16.45 -6.29 -12.53
N ILE A 147 15.20 -6.07 -12.15
CA ILE A 147 14.72 -6.07 -10.76
C ILE A 147 13.57 -7.07 -10.71
N ALA A 148 13.71 -8.12 -9.89
CA ALA A 148 12.73 -9.19 -9.87
C ALA A 148 12.54 -9.74 -8.45
N ASN A 149 11.35 -10.25 -8.18
CA ASN A 149 11.10 -11.03 -6.99
C ASN A 149 11.55 -12.47 -7.23
N ALA A 150 12.28 -13.03 -6.28
CA ALA A 150 12.80 -14.38 -6.34
C ALA A 150 12.37 -15.22 -5.15
N ALA A 151 12.05 -16.48 -5.42
CA ALA A 151 11.78 -17.48 -4.41
C ALA A 151 12.77 -18.63 -4.55
N VAL A 152 13.53 -18.90 -3.47
CA VAL A 152 14.41 -20.06 -3.36
C VAL A 152 13.84 -20.99 -2.29
N PRO A 153 13.64 -22.28 -2.55
CA PRO A 153 13.11 -23.21 -1.57
C PRO A 153 13.90 -23.19 -0.26
N GLY A 154 13.20 -22.99 0.86
CA GLY A 154 13.81 -22.91 2.19
C GLY A 154 14.47 -21.58 2.56
N ARG A 155 14.36 -20.57 1.73
CA ARG A 155 14.78 -19.19 1.98
C ARG A 155 13.57 -18.23 1.99
N PRO A 156 13.70 -17.08 2.65
CA PRO A 156 12.67 -16.03 2.56
C PRO A 156 12.57 -15.51 1.12
N GLN A 157 11.47 -14.86 0.83
CA GLN A 157 11.28 -14.17 -0.44
C GLN A 157 12.27 -13.00 -0.56
N MET A 158 12.86 -12.81 -1.73
CA MET A 158 13.93 -11.86 -1.97
C MET A 158 13.62 -10.94 -3.13
N LEU A 159 14.05 -9.69 -3.03
CA LEU A 159 14.15 -8.77 -4.16
C LEU A 159 15.56 -8.83 -4.73
N VAL A 160 15.67 -9.16 -6.02
CA VAL A 160 16.93 -9.35 -6.74
C VAL A 160 17.16 -8.19 -7.70
N PHE A 161 18.34 -7.61 -7.65
CA PHE A 161 18.86 -6.65 -8.64
C PHE A 161 19.93 -7.36 -9.44
N ALA A 162 19.83 -7.37 -10.76
CA ALA A 162 20.78 -8.03 -11.62
C ALA A 162 21.21 -7.14 -12.80
N THR A 163 22.45 -7.31 -13.24
CA THR A 163 22.97 -6.64 -14.44
C THR A 163 23.70 -7.62 -15.36
N PRO A 164 23.39 -7.63 -16.67
CA PRO A 164 24.09 -8.45 -17.66
C PRO A 164 25.38 -7.78 -18.15
N LYS A 165 25.82 -6.66 -17.58
CA LYS A 165 27.11 -6.02 -17.94
C LYS A 165 28.32 -6.83 -17.54
N ALA A 166 28.15 -7.87 -16.70
CA ALA A 166 29.17 -8.84 -16.35
C ALA A 166 28.74 -10.21 -16.85
N HIS A 167 29.53 -10.80 -17.74
CA HIS A 167 29.40 -12.18 -18.19
C HIS A 167 30.77 -12.85 -18.16
N GLY A 168 30.81 -14.15 -17.95
CA GLY A 168 32.06 -14.85 -17.85
C GLY A 168 31.95 -16.22 -17.20
N THR A 169 33.05 -16.65 -16.56
CA THR A 169 33.12 -17.93 -15.85
C THR A 169 33.63 -17.72 -14.43
N TYR A 170 32.91 -18.25 -13.43
CA TYR A 170 33.35 -18.29 -12.04
C TYR A 170 33.34 -19.73 -11.53
N GLN A 171 34.51 -20.26 -11.15
CA GLN A 171 34.67 -21.66 -10.70
C GLN A 171 34.01 -22.68 -11.65
N GLY A 172 34.19 -22.50 -12.96
CA GLY A 172 33.62 -23.39 -14.00
C GLY A 172 32.12 -23.21 -14.26
N PHE A 173 31.47 -22.23 -13.63
CA PHE A 173 30.08 -21.84 -13.91
C PHE A 173 30.07 -20.65 -14.88
N GLU A 174 29.45 -20.82 -16.04
CA GLU A 174 29.23 -19.73 -17.00
C GLU A 174 28.05 -18.90 -16.55
N TYR A 175 28.24 -17.58 -16.49
CA TYR A 175 27.19 -16.63 -16.09
C TYR A 175 27.00 -15.51 -17.12
N ASP A 176 25.78 -15.07 -17.27
CA ASP A 176 25.34 -14.02 -18.19
C ASP A 176 25.08 -12.69 -17.46
N ALA A 177 24.93 -12.73 -16.13
CA ALA A 177 24.70 -11.59 -15.29
C ALA A 177 25.28 -11.81 -13.89
N ILE A 178 25.49 -10.71 -13.17
CA ILE A 178 25.71 -10.73 -11.71
C ILE A 178 24.52 -10.10 -11.02
N ALA A 179 24.20 -10.61 -9.83
CA ALA A 179 23.05 -10.17 -9.08
C ALA A 179 23.32 -10.06 -7.58
N ILE A 180 22.61 -9.17 -6.90
CA ILE A 180 22.51 -9.10 -5.46
C ILE A 180 21.06 -9.24 -5.03
N ALA A 181 20.84 -9.79 -3.84
CA ALA A 181 19.52 -9.97 -3.28
C ALA A 181 19.38 -9.36 -1.90
N TYR A 182 18.22 -8.83 -1.61
CA TYR A 182 17.78 -8.41 -0.29
C TYR A 182 16.60 -9.27 0.15
N GLU A 183 16.48 -9.52 1.44
CA GLU A 183 15.27 -10.10 1.99
C GLU A 183 14.10 -9.08 1.87
N ASN A 184 12.90 -9.54 1.56
CA ASN A 184 11.75 -8.62 1.44
C ASN A 184 11.48 -7.82 2.71
N SER A 185 11.73 -8.41 3.89
CA SER A 185 11.64 -7.73 5.18
C SER A 185 12.56 -6.50 5.25
N ASP A 186 13.81 -6.63 4.77
CA ASP A 186 14.78 -5.53 4.77
C ASP A 186 14.36 -4.41 3.81
N ILE A 187 13.75 -4.78 2.67
CA ILE A 187 13.20 -3.81 1.71
C ILE A 187 12.03 -3.05 2.32
N VAL A 188 11.13 -3.73 3.02
CA VAL A 188 10.01 -3.11 3.74
C VAL A 188 10.50 -2.06 4.73
N ASP A 189 11.54 -2.39 5.50
CA ASP A 189 12.14 -1.48 6.48
C ASP A 189 12.77 -0.25 5.81
N VAL A 190 13.48 -0.44 4.69
CA VAL A 190 14.08 0.64 3.91
C VAL A 190 13.01 1.54 3.30
N LEU A 191 11.94 0.96 2.74
CA LEU A 191 10.87 1.75 2.12
C LEU A 191 10.03 2.52 3.14
N ASN A 192 10.15 2.17 4.43
CA ASN A 192 9.43 2.81 5.54
C ASN A 192 7.91 2.98 5.25
N ILE A 193 7.31 1.95 4.63
CA ILE A 193 5.90 1.94 4.23
C ILE A 193 5.01 1.79 5.47
N SER A 194 5.22 2.60 6.50
CA SER A 194 4.42 2.60 7.72
C SER A 194 3.49 3.81 7.75
N ALA A 195 2.31 3.68 7.17
CA ALA A 195 1.27 4.68 7.31
C ALA A 195 0.38 4.39 8.53
N PHE A 196 -0.25 5.43 9.07
CA PHE A 196 -1.20 5.34 10.21
C PHE A 196 -0.61 4.64 11.44
N ASN A 197 0.64 4.97 11.81
CA ASN A 197 1.35 4.36 12.94
C ASN A 197 1.47 2.82 12.82
N GLY A 198 1.70 2.31 11.62
CA GLY A 198 1.81 0.88 11.36
C GLY A 198 0.47 0.12 11.25
N ASN A 199 -0.66 0.84 11.18
CA ASN A 199 -1.97 0.24 11.02
C ASN A 199 -2.43 0.14 9.55
N ALA A 200 -1.66 0.64 8.61
CA ALA A 200 -1.87 0.39 7.20
C ALA A 200 -1.11 -0.87 6.77
N GLN A 201 -1.74 -1.68 5.95
CA GLN A 201 -1.07 -2.77 5.24
C GLN A 201 -0.65 -2.22 3.88
N SER A 202 0.57 -2.49 3.49
CA SER A 202 1.11 -1.95 2.25
C SER A 202 1.74 -3.05 1.41
N PHE A 203 1.59 -2.93 0.10
CA PHE A 203 2.12 -3.87 -0.87
C PHE A 203 2.75 -3.10 -2.02
N VAL A 204 3.76 -3.70 -2.63
CA VAL A 204 4.20 -3.34 -3.98
C VAL A 204 3.83 -4.52 -4.86
N VAL A 205 3.09 -4.26 -5.92
CA VAL A 205 2.59 -5.33 -6.80
C VAL A 205 2.82 -4.98 -8.27
N HIS A 206 2.83 -6.01 -9.13
CA HIS A 206 2.68 -5.83 -10.58
C HIS A 206 1.24 -5.49 -10.98
N PRO A 207 1.01 -4.93 -12.17
CA PRO A 207 -0.34 -4.65 -12.66
C PRO A 207 -1.28 -5.87 -12.68
N ASP A 208 -0.73 -7.08 -12.79
CA ASP A 208 -1.48 -8.35 -12.72
C ASP A 208 -1.74 -8.85 -11.28
N GLY A 209 -1.36 -8.03 -10.29
CA GLY A 209 -1.58 -8.29 -8.87
C GLY A 209 -0.52 -9.17 -8.20
N ARG A 210 0.50 -9.67 -8.92
CA ARG A 210 1.62 -10.41 -8.29
C ARG A 210 2.35 -9.52 -7.29
N VAL A 211 2.57 -10.03 -6.08
CA VAL A 211 3.18 -9.27 -5.00
C VAL A 211 4.70 -9.30 -5.13
N VAL A 212 5.30 -8.11 -5.12
CA VAL A 212 6.76 -7.88 -5.12
C VAL A 212 7.25 -7.70 -3.69
N VAL A 213 6.59 -6.82 -2.92
CA VAL A 213 6.89 -6.56 -1.51
C VAL A 213 5.59 -6.59 -0.73
N ASP A 214 5.61 -7.28 0.41
CA ASP A 214 4.46 -7.42 1.32
C ASP A 214 4.84 -6.88 2.70
N HIS A 215 4.15 -5.85 3.15
CA HIS A 215 4.17 -5.34 4.51
C HIS A 215 2.75 -5.45 5.10
N SER A 216 2.26 -6.67 5.20
CA SER A 216 0.98 -6.94 5.85
C SER A 216 1.19 -7.38 7.30
N SER A 217 0.51 -6.72 8.24
CA SER A 217 0.48 -7.10 9.64
C SER A 217 -0.59 -8.16 9.94
N GLU A 218 -1.50 -8.40 9.02
CA GLU A 218 -2.56 -9.40 9.14
C GLU A 218 -2.21 -10.68 8.38
N SER A 219 -2.50 -11.83 8.98
CA SER A 219 -2.17 -13.12 8.41
C SER A 219 -3.21 -13.55 7.37
N TRP A 220 -3.14 -12.97 6.19
CA TRP A 220 -3.68 -13.63 4.99
C TRP A 220 -2.73 -14.71 4.46
N GLY A 221 -1.74 -15.10 5.28
CA GLY A 221 -0.68 -16.01 4.89
C GLY A 221 0.35 -15.36 3.96
N ASN A 222 1.12 -16.15 3.26
CA ASN A 222 2.02 -15.66 2.22
C ASN A 222 1.20 -15.17 1.02
N VAL A 223 1.12 -13.87 0.84
CA VAL A 223 0.37 -13.24 -0.24
C VAL A 223 1.22 -13.23 -1.50
N TYR A 224 0.88 -14.08 -2.46
CA TYR A 224 1.56 -14.12 -3.76
C TYR A 224 0.86 -13.27 -4.82
N ASN A 225 -0.43 -12.99 -4.64
CA ASN A 225 -1.22 -12.22 -5.58
C ASN A 225 -2.33 -11.45 -4.87
N PHE A 226 -2.32 -10.13 -5.01
CA PHE A 226 -3.30 -9.23 -4.38
C PHE A 226 -4.74 -9.48 -4.86
N PHE A 227 -4.93 -9.77 -6.15
CA PHE A 227 -6.27 -10.11 -6.65
C PHE A 227 -6.78 -11.45 -6.11
N GLY A 228 -5.88 -12.35 -5.68
CA GLY A 228 -6.23 -13.56 -4.93
C GLY A 228 -6.90 -13.21 -3.59
N ILE A 229 -6.35 -12.25 -2.84
CA ILE A 229 -6.97 -11.75 -1.60
C ILE A 229 -8.38 -11.22 -1.89
N LEU A 230 -8.54 -10.42 -2.95
CA LEU A 230 -9.85 -9.88 -3.30
C LEU A 230 -10.87 -10.97 -3.65
N ARG A 231 -10.46 -12.03 -4.34
CA ARG A 231 -11.33 -13.17 -4.67
C ARG A 231 -11.77 -13.96 -3.45
N GLU A 232 -10.88 -14.14 -2.48
CA GLU A 232 -11.13 -14.98 -1.31
C GLU A 232 -11.84 -14.22 -0.19
N HIS A 233 -11.51 -12.94 0.00
CA HIS A 233 -11.90 -12.18 1.18
C HIS A 233 -12.88 -11.03 0.89
N SER A 234 -13.16 -10.71 -0.39
CA SER A 234 -14.12 -9.66 -0.73
C SER A 234 -15.38 -10.20 -1.40
N SER A 235 -16.41 -9.35 -1.52
CA SER A 235 -17.61 -9.62 -2.31
C SER A 235 -17.50 -9.14 -3.76
N MET A 236 -16.30 -8.74 -4.22
CA MET A 236 -16.10 -8.25 -5.57
C MET A 236 -16.31 -9.37 -6.60
N SER A 237 -17.01 -9.04 -7.66
CA SER A 237 -17.14 -9.92 -8.81
C SER A 237 -15.83 -9.96 -9.63
N GLU A 238 -15.62 -11.02 -10.40
CA GLU A 238 -14.46 -11.11 -11.30
C GLU A 238 -14.36 -9.93 -12.27
N LYS A 239 -15.51 -9.38 -12.70
CA LYS A 239 -15.55 -8.19 -13.55
C LYS A 239 -14.99 -6.96 -12.84
N GLU A 240 -15.33 -6.73 -11.58
CA GLU A 240 -14.83 -5.60 -10.80
C GLU A 240 -13.32 -5.75 -10.52
N ILE A 241 -12.84 -6.97 -10.31
CA ILE A 241 -11.40 -7.26 -10.14
C ILE A 241 -10.65 -6.98 -11.44
N LEU A 242 -11.19 -7.37 -12.61
CA LEU A 242 -10.60 -7.05 -13.91
C LEU A 242 -10.58 -5.53 -14.17
N GLU A 243 -11.66 -4.82 -13.85
CA GLU A 243 -11.72 -3.36 -13.96
C GLU A 243 -10.66 -2.68 -13.05
N LEU A 244 -10.39 -3.25 -11.88
CA LEU A 244 -9.32 -2.76 -10.99
C LEU A 244 -7.94 -3.04 -11.58
N SER A 245 -7.71 -4.21 -12.16
CA SER A 245 -6.47 -4.55 -12.87
C SER A 245 -6.20 -3.59 -14.04
N ASP A 246 -7.24 -3.25 -14.80
CA ASP A 246 -7.13 -2.26 -15.89
C ASP A 246 -6.78 -0.87 -15.36
N LYS A 247 -7.34 -0.48 -14.22
CA LYS A 247 -6.99 0.79 -13.54
C LYS A 247 -5.54 0.80 -13.08
N PHE A 248 -5.04 -0.29 -12.49
CA PHE A 248 -3.63 -0.43 -12.12
C PHE A 248 -2.72 -0.21 -13.34
N SER A 249 -3.05 -0.86 -14.45
CA SER A 249 -2.29 -0.74 -15.70
C SER A 249 -2.34 0.68 -16.28
N SER A 250 -3.44 1.42 -16.08
CA SER A 250 -3.61 2.79 -16.60
C SER A 250 -2.76 3.84 -15.90
N GLY A 251 -2.23 3.53 -14.74
CA GLY A 251 -1.28 4.37 -14.00
C GLY A 251 -1.89 5.57 -13.27
N HIS A 252 -3.21 5.60 -13.07
CA HIS A 252 -3.85 6.65 -12.30
C HIS A 252 -3.88 6.26 -10.81
N ALA A 253 -3.41 7.18 -9.96
CA ALA A 253 -3.66 7.07 -8.52
C ALA A 253 -5.16 7.17 -8.25
N ASP A 254 -5.70 6.28 -7.44
CA ASP A 254 -7.12 6.30 -7.06
C ASP A 254 -7.29 5.69 -5.66
N ALA A 255 -8.45 5.89 -5.10
CA ALA A 255 -8.84 5.32 -3.81
C ALA A 255 -10.25 4.77 -3.86
N MET A 256 -10.46 3.63 -3.21
CA MET A 256 -11.77 2.99 -3.14
C MET A 256 -12.02 2.34 -1.79
N LEU A 257 -13.30 2.15 -1.46
CA LEU A 257 -13.71 1.41 -0.28
C LEU A 257 -13.88 -0.07 -0.64
N LEU A 258 -13.21 -0.95 0.11
CA LEU A 258 -13.31 -2.40 -0.01
C LEU A 258 -13.89 -2.99 1.27
N ASN A 259 -14.68 -4.06 1.14
CA ASN A 259 -15.07 -4.88 2.28
C ASN A 259 -14.32 -6.21 2.18
N LEU A 260 -13.45 -6.47 3.16
CA LEU A 260 -12.69 -7.71 3.29
C LEU A 260 -13.10 -8.40 4.60
N ASP A 261 -13.62 -9.61 4.53
CA ASP A 261 -14.08 -10.40 5.68
C ASP A 261 -15.04 -9.64 6.61
N GLY A 262 -15.93 -8.81 6.02
CA GLY A 262 -16.91 -8.01 6.76
C GLY A 262 -16.35 -6.72 7.39
N ARG A 263 -15.08 -6.40 7.20
CA ARG A 263 -14.46 -5.13 7.60
C ARG A 263 -14.26 -4.22 6.41
N ASN A 264 -14.48 -2.94 6.62
CA ASN A 264 -14.28 -1.92 5.57
C ASN A 264 -12.85 -1.41 5.58
N TYR A 265 -12.22 -1.39 4.42
CA TYR A 265 -10.88 -0.87 4.18
C TYR A 265 -10.92 0.20 3.10
N TYR A 266 -10.13 1.23 3.26
CA TYR A 266 -9.73 2.10 2.15
C TYR A 266 -8.54 1.46 1.45
N LEU A 267 -8.70 1.14 0.17
CA LEU A 267 -7.62 0.83 -0.74
C LEU A 267 -7.20 2.12 -1.43
N VAL A 268 -5.93 2.47 -1.31
CA VAL A 268 -5.30 3.54 -2.09
C VAL A 268 -4.21 2.88 -2.92
N TYR A 269 -4.08 3.27 -4.17
CA TYR A 269 -3.04 2.76 -5.05
C TYR A 269 -2.46 3.84 -5.94
N GLU A 270 -1.18 3.68 -6.26
CA GLU A 270 -0.42 4.59 -7.10
C GLU A 270 0.63 3.82 -7.90
N LYS A 271 0.80 4.16 -9.19
CA LYS A 271 1.79 3.55 -10.04
C LYS A 271 3.17 4.13 -9.75
N SER A 272 4.17 3.25 -9.60
CA SER A 272 5.57 3.60 -9.54
C SER A 272 6.11 3.94 -10.94
N ASP A 273 7.15 4.76 -10.99
CA ASP A 273 7.94 4.98 -12.20
C ASP A 273 8.94 3.83 -12.47
N ILE A 274 9.03 2.86 -11.55
CA ILE A 274 9.96 1.72 -11.64
C ILE A 274 9.17 0.48 -12.03
N GLN A 275 9.59 -0.21 -13.11
CA GLN A 275 9.10 -1.54 -13.50
C GLN A 275 7.57 -1.66 -13.61
N ASP A 276 6.84 -0.57 -13.86
CA ASP A 276 5.37 -0.53 -13.88
C ASP A 276 4.69 -1.01 -12.56
N TRP A 277 5.41 -1.05 -11.44
CA TRP A 277 4.88 -1.49 -10.16
C TRP A 277 3.82 -0.55 -9.61
N ILE A 278 2.96 -1.09 -8.75
CA ILE A 278 1.89 -0.36 -8.10
C ILE A 278 2.11 -0.43 -6.60
N PHE A 279 2.18 0.72 -5.94
CA PHE A 279 2.07 0.82 -4.50
C PHE A 279 0.61 0.71 -4.09
N LEU A 280 0.31 -0.18 -3.15
CA LEU A 280 -1.01 -0.38 -2.58
C LEU A 280 -0.98 -0.15 -1.08
N GLY A 281 -1.99 0.54 -0.58
CA GLY A 281 -2.24 0.67 0.86
C GLY A 281 -3.66 0.28 1.21
N LEU A 282 -3.79 -0.58 2.21
CA LEU A 282 -5.05 -0.94 2.83
C LEU A 282 -5.07 -0.41 4.26
N VAL A 283 -6.01 0.45 4.58
CA VAL A 283 -6.22 0.93 5.94
C VAL A 283 -7.66 0.69 6.37
N GLN A 284 -7.86 0.16 7.57
CA GLN A 284 -9.21 -0.04 8.10
C GLN A 284 -9.93 1.30 8.21
N ALA A 285 -11.15 1.37 7.67
CA ALA A 285 -11.97 2.58 7.70
C ALA A 285 -12.24 3.06 9.15
N GLU A 286 -12.27 2.14 10.10
CA GLU A 286 -12.42 2.45 11.53
C GLU A 286 -11.23 3.23 12.09
N ILE A 287 -10.00 2.95 11.64
CA ILE A 287 -8.77 3.64 12.07
C ILE A 287 -8.77 5.07 11.52
N VAL A 288 -9.09 5.21 10.24
CA VAL A 288 -9.24 6.52 9.59
C VAL A 288 -10.32 7.34 10.29
N ASN A 289 -11.46 6.71 10.64
CA ASN A 289 -12.58 7.35 11.28
C ASN A 289 -12.42 7.51 12.81
N ALA A 290 -11.44 6.88 13.45
CA ALA A 290 -11.25 6.97 14.90
C ALA A 290 -10.96 8.40 15.38
N SER A 291 -10.21 9.17 14.61
CA SER A 291 -9.98 10.61 14.86
C SER A 291 -11.29 11.40 14.76
N MET A 292 -12.19 10.98 13.90
CA MET A 292 -13.51 11.59 13.70
C MET A 292 -14.48 11.28 14.85
N ASN A 293 -14.43 10.08 15.42
CA ASN A 293 -15.28 9.69 16.54
C ASN A 293 -15.02 10.55 17.79
N SER A 294 -13.79 11.03 17.99
CA SER A 294 -13.47 11.95 19.08
C SER A 294 -14.06 13.35 18.86
N LEU A 295 -14.01 13.85 17.63
CA LEU A 295 -14.63 15.12 17.22
C LEU A 295 -16.16 15.04 17.26
N GLN A 296 -16.75 13.91 16.83
CA GLN A 296 -18.19 13.67 16.93
C GLN A 296 -18.70 13.70 18.36
N ARG A 297 -18.03 13.00 19.29
CA ARG A 297 -18.40 13.01 20.71
C ARG A 297 -18.37 14.43 21.28
N SER A 298 -17.35 15.21 20.93
CA SER A 298 -17.23 16.60 21.38
C SER A 298 -18.33 17.47 20.78
N THR A 299 -18.68 17.29 19.51
CA THR A 299 -19.74 18.04 18.83
C THR A 299 -21.14 17.65 19.34
N MET A 300 -21.39 16.35 19.55
CA MET A 300 -22.65 15.88 20.15
C MET A 300 -22.83 16.39 21.59
N LEU A 301 -21.76 16.41 22.40
CA LEU A 301 -21.78 16.99 23.72
C LEU A 301 -22.10 18.48 23.66
N LEU A 302 -21.51 19.22 22.73
CA LEU A 302 -21.78 20.65 22.55
C LEU A 302 -23.23 20.91 22.13
N VAL A 303 -23.78 20.14 21.20
CA VAL A 303 -25.20 20.22 20.79
C VAL A 303 -26.14 19.83 21.94
N SER A 304 -25.80 18.81 22.75
CA SER A 304 -26.60 18.38 23.88
C SER A 304 -26.62 19.40 25.03
N VAL A 305 -25.63 20.28 25.14
CA VAL A 305 -25.56 21.36 26.13
C VAL A 305 -26.36 22.58 25.68
N VAL A 306 -26.53 22.77 24.36
CA VAL A 306 -27.25 23.92 23.78
C VAL A 306 -28.76 23.65 23.64
N VAL A 307 -29.20 22.42 23.65
CA VAL A 307 -30.61 21.97 23.62
C VAL A 307 -31.14 21.76 25.04
#